data_93b6e4a1ebcabfcb1a51f147654ade92
#
_entry.id   93b6e4a1ebcabfcb1a51f147654ade92
#
_cell.length_a   1.000
_cell.length_b   1.000
_cell.length_c   1.000
_cell.angle_alpha   90.00
_cell.angle_beta   90.00
_cell.angle_gamma   90.00
#
_symmetry.space_group_name_H-M   'P 1'
#
loop_
_entity.id
_entity.type
_entity.pdbx_description
1 polymer ?
#
loop_
_entity_poly.entity_id
_entity_poly.type
_entity_poly.pdbx_seq_one_letter_code
_entity_poly.pdbx_strand_id
1 'polypeptide(L)'
;EIAAVIGADEALSDRSRLLRTMPGEGPLLAASLLARLPELGRLDRRAIASLAGLAPHACDSGRFRGKRRIWGGRAEVRRTLYLAGFIASRYDPALRAFRRKLQEAGKPVKLAIVACARKLLTVLNAMLRDQREHRPAAGKERQLLREHTPGTEPRLGAAPGERRPVPAGRRF
;
A
#
# COMPACT_ATOMS: atom_id res chain seq x y z
N GLU A 1 -12.67 -6.50 25.59
CA GLU A 1 -12.34 -7.90 25.87
C GLU A 1 -11.09 -8.35 25.12
N ILE A 2 -11.07 -8.35 23.76
CA ILE A 2 -9.90 -8.76 22.95
C ILE A 2 -8.64 -7.91 23.26
N ALA A 3 -8.78 -6.59 23.42
CA ALA A 3 -7.67 -5.70 23.77
C ALA A 3 -7.08 -6.00 25.15
N ALA A 4 -7.91 -6.41 26.10
CA ALA A 4 -7.46 -6.80 27.44
C ALA A 4 -6.65 -8.11 27.41
N VAL A 5 -7.07 -9.09 26.61
CA VAL A 5 -6.35 -10.36 26.43
C VAL A 5 -4.99 -10.13 25.76
N ILE A 6 -4.92 -9.26 24.76
CA ILE A 6 -3.64 -8.90 24.10
C ILE A 6 -2.72 -8.15 25.06
N GLY A 7 -3.27 -7.28 25.93
CA GLY A 7 -2.49 -6.54 26.90
C GLY A 7 -1.95 -7.39 28.08
N ALA A 8 -2.57 -8.55 28.32
CA ALA A 8 -2.15 -9.48 29.36
C ALA A 8 -0.99 -10.41 28.93
N ASP A 9 -0.76 -10.56 27.62
CA ASP A 9 0.32 -11.36 27.05
C ASP A 9 1.34 -10.44 26.35
N GLU A 10 2.54 -10.36 26.90
CA GLU A 10 3.61 -9.50 26.41
C GLU A 10 3.99 -9.84 24.95
N ALA A 11 4.05 -11.13 24.60
CA ALA A 11 4.38 -11.56 23.23
C ALA A 11 3.29 -11.16 22.23
N LEU A 12 2.01 -11.24 22.60
CA LEU A 12 0.90 -10.77 21.76
C LEU A 12 0.87 -9.25 21.67
N SER A 13 1.20 -8.55 22.76
CA SER A 13 1.30 -7.09 22.78
C SER A 13 2.38 -6.59 21.83
N ASP A 14 3.57 -7.17 21.85
CA ASP A 14 4.67 -6.83 20.95
C ASP A 14 4.32 -7.10 19.49
N ARG A 15 3.73 -8.25 19.19
CA ARG A 15 3.26 -8.58 17.86
C ARG A 15 2.19 -7.60 17.38
N SER A 16 1.25 -7.21 18.22
CA SER A 16 0.23 -6.21 17.93
C SER A 16 0.86 -4.84 17.65
N ARG A 17 1.85 -4.43 18.45
CA ARG A 17 2.61 -3.19 18.26
C ARG A 17 3.29 -3.17 16.90
N LEU A 18 3.99 -4.24 16.53
CA LEU A 18 4.64 -4.35 15.23
C LEU A 18 3.65 -4.20 14.07
N LEU A 19 2.52 -4.92 14.10
CA LEU A 19 1.51 -4.81 13.04
C LEU A 19 0.98 -3.38 12.88
N ARG A 20 0.80 -2.66 13.97
CA ARG A 20 0.29 -1.28 13.99
C ARG A 20 1.26 -0.23 13.46
N THR A 21 2.53 -0.58 13.22
CA THR A 21 3.47 0.32 12.52
C THR A 21 3.16 0.42 11.02
N MET A 22 2.36 -0.50 10.49
CA MET A 22 1.89 -0.43 9.10
C MET A 22 0.80 0.65 8.95
N PRO A 23 0.95 1.61 8.02
CA PRO A 23 -0.05 2.66 7.80
C PRO A 23 -1.42 2.10 7.44
N GLY A 24 -2.44 2.51 8.20
CA GLY A 24 -3.82 2.04 8.01
C GLY A 24 -4.19 0.81 8.84
N GLU A 25 -3.25 0.25 9.63
CA GLU A 25 -3.50 -0.85 10.54
C GLU A 25 -3.85 -0.33 11.94
N GLY A 26 -5.10 -0.53 12.33
CA GLY A 26 -5.59 -0.17 13.67
C GLY A 26 -5.49 -1.33 14.67
N PRO A 27 -5.69 -1.04 15.98
CA PRO A 27 -5.60 -2.06 17.03
C PRO A 27 -6.61 -3.21 16.84
N LEU A 28 -7.81 -2.91 16.35
CA LEU A 28 -8.84 -3.93 16.11
C LEU A 28 -8.44 -4.89 15.01
N LEU A 29 -7.81 -4.38 13.94
CA LEU A 29 -7.35 -5.19 12.83
C LEU A 29 -6.18 -6.08 13.25
N ALA A 30 -5.18 -5.52 13.94
CA ALA A 30 -4.06 -6.27 14.48
C ALA A 30 -4.54 -7.41 15.40
N ALA A 31 -5.46 -7.10 16.33
CA ALA A 31 -6.08 -8.07 17.21
C ALA A 31 -6.83 -9.18 16.45
N SER A 32 -7.62 -8.80 15.46
CA SER A 32 -8.37 -9.75 14.62
C SER A 32 -7.44 -10.69 13.84
N LEU A 33 -6.34 -10.16 13.30
CA LEU A 33 -5.35 -10.97 12.59
C LEU A 33 -4.63 -11.93 13.53
N LEU A 34 -4.16 -11.48 14.69
CA LEU A 34 -3.47 -12.32 15.67
C LEU A 34 -4.36 -13.45 16.19
N ALA A 35 -5.64 -13.16 16.46
CA ALA A 35 -6.59 -14.16 16.94
C ALA A 35 -6.98 -15.18 15.86
N ARG A 36 -7.13 -14.75 14.61
CA ARG A 36 -7.67 -15.59 13.53
C ARG A 36 -6.62 -16.19 12.61
N LEU A 37 -5.37 -15.71 12.69
CA LEU A 37 -4.25 -16.16 11.88
C LEU A 37 -2.99 -16.29 12.75
N PRO A 38 -2.98 -17.20 13.75
CA PRO A 38 -1.85 -17.38 14.68
C PRO A 38 -0.56 -17.82 13.96
N GLU A 39 -0.67 -18.37 12.75
CA GLU A 39 0.44 -18.77 11.89
C GLU A 39 1.17 -17.59 11.21
N LEU A 40 0.65 -16.38 11.36
CA LEU A 40 1.26 -15.17 10.82
C LEU A 40 2.67 -14.98 11.38
N GLY A 41 3.65 -14.80 10.52
CA GLY A 41 5.07 -14.75 10.88
C GLY A 41 5.78 -16.10 10.89
N ARG A 42 5.07 -17.23 10.71
CA ARG A 42 5.64 -18.58 10.76
C ARG A 42 5.66 -19.29 9.42
N LEU A 43 4.74 -18.95 8.53
CA LEU A 43 4.59 -19.58 7.22
C LEU A 43 5.30 -18.77 6.13
N ASP A 44 5.60 -19.44 5.00
CA ASP A 44 6.04 -18.74 3.81
C ASP A 44 4.93 -17.92 3.16
N ARG A 45 5.29 -17.05 2.21
CA ARG A 45 4.37 -16.13 1.54
C ARG A 45 3.26 -16.81 0.74
N ARG A 46 3.47 -18.06 0.26
CA ARG A 46 2.47 -18.80 -0.53
C ARG A 46 1.51 -19.50 0.40
N ALA A 47 2.01 -20.18 1.40
CA ALA A 47 1.21 -20.88 2.41
C ALA A 47 0.30 -19.91 3.17
N ILE A 48 0.82 -18.77 3.65
CA ILE A 48 0.00 -17.79 4.38
C ILE A 48 -1.08 -17.16 3.48
N ALA A 49 -0.77 -16.89 2.20
CA ALA A 49 -1.75 -16.38 1.25
C ALA A 49 -2.85 -17.40 0.92
N SER A 50 -2.50 -18.68 0.83
CA SER A 50 -3.47 -19.77 0.64
C SER A 50 -4.37 -19.92 1.85
N LEU A 51 -3.79 -19.93 3.06
CA LEU A 51 -4.54 -20.06 4.32
C LEU A 51 -5.51 -18.89 4.52
N ALA A 52 -5.11 -17.67 4.15
CA ALA A 52 -5.98 -16.49 4.17
C ALA A 52 -6.99 -16.44 3.01
N GLY A 53 -6.95 -17.40 2.08
CA GLY A 53 -7.82 -17.43 0.90
C GLY A 53 -7.57 -16.30 -0.09
N LEU A 54 -6.34 -15.78 -0.15
CA LEU A 54 -5.91 -14.72 -1.08
C LEU A 54 -4.99 -15.25 -2.19
N ALA A 55 -4.69 -16.56 -2.21
CA ALA A 55 -3.96 -17.17 -3.31
C ALA A 55 -4.87 -17.32 -4.54
N PRO A 56 -4.44 -16.88 -5.74
CA PRO A 56 -5.19 -17.15 -6.96
C PRO A 56 -4.97 -18.60 -7.39
N HIS A 57 -6.06 -19.33 -7.49
CA HIS A 57 -6.06 -20.69 -8.02
C HIS A 57 -6.42 -20.69 -9.51
N ALA A 58 -5.75 -21.54 -10.28
CA ALA A 58 -6.09 -21.78 -11.67
C ALA A 58 -7.36 -22.65 -11.74
N CYS A 59 -8.21 -22.34 -12.69
CA CYS A 59 -9.38 -23.17 -13.02
C CYS A 59 -9.18 -23.68 -14.46
N ASP A 60 -8.07 -24.38 -14.67
CA ASP A 60 -7.72 -24.90 -15.99
C ASP A 60 -8.25 -26.34 -16.13
N SER A 61 -8.86 -26.66 -17.26
CA SER A 61 -9.31 -28.03 -17.60
C SER A 61 -9.01 -28.33 -19.06
N GLY A 62 -8.17 -29.33 -19.33
CA GLY A 62 -7.77 -29.71 -20.66
C GLY A 62 -7.14 -28.53 -21.44
N ARG A 63 -7.72 -28.17 -22.58
CA ARG A 63 -7.28 -27.02 -23.39
C ARG A 63 -7.84 -25.67 -22.92
N PHE A 64 -8.79 -25.68 -21.97
CA PHE A 64 -9.42 -24.45 -21.43
C PHE A 64 -8.55 -23.84 -20.35
N ARG A 65 -8.09 -22.61 -20.57
CA ARG A 65 -7.40 -21.79 -19.55
C ARG A 65 -8.39 -20.82 -18.93
N GLY A 66 -8.87 -21.15 -17.72
CA GLY A 66 -9.84 -20.35 -16.98
C GLY A 66 -9.23 -19.11 -16.33
N LYS A 67 -10.10 -18.18 -15.95
CA LYS A 67 -9.69 -17.02 -15.13
C LYS A 67 -9.31 -17.48 -13.74
N ARG A 68 -8.13 -17.06 -13.26
CA ARG A 68 -7.72 -17.33 -11.88
C ARG A 68 -8.65 -16.65 -10.89
N ARG A 69 -9.12 -17.40 -9.90
CA ARG A 69 -9.99 -16.91 -8.83
C ARG A 69 -9.40 -17.20 -7.47
N ILE A 70 -9.70 -16.32 -6.48
CA ILE A 70 -9.42 -16.60 -5.08
C ILE A 70 -10.57 -17.42 -4.51
N TRP A 71 -10.28 -18.51 -3.82
CA TRP A 71 -11.26 -19.35 -3.12
C TRP A 71 -10.59 -20.12 -1.98
N GLY A 72 -11.40 -20.75 -1.11
CA GLY A 72 -10.89 -21.48 0.05
C GLY A 72 -10.34 -20.57 1.13
N GLY A 73 -9.56 -21.14 2.04
CA GLY A 73 -8.98 -20.46 3.17
C GLY A 73 -9.98 -19.88 4.18
N ARG A 74 -9.49 -19.11 5.13
CA ARG A 74 -10.30 -18.51 6.20
C ARG A 74 -11.05 -17.26 5.70
N ALA A 75 -12.34 -17.38 5.47
CA ALA A 75 -13.17 -16.32 4.90
C ALA A 75 -13.17 -15.03 5.75
N GLU A 76 -13.17 -15.16 7.07
CA GLU A 76 -13.12 -14.02 8.00
C GLU A 76 -11.78 -13.25 7.88
N VAL A 77 -10.67 -13.99 7.83
CA VAL A 77 -9.34 -13.39 7.61
C VAL A 77 -9.29 -12.66 6.26
N ARG A 78 -9.85 -13.26 5.21
CA ARG A 78 -9.91 -12.62 3.89
C ARG A 78 -10.73 -11.33 3.90
N ARG A 79 -11.87 -11.29 4.59
CA ARG A 79 -12.70 -10.07 4.73
C ARG A 79 -11.94 -8.97 5.46
N THR A 80 -11.31 -9.32 6.58
CA THR A 80 -10.47 -8.40 7.36
C THR A 80 -9.34 -7.84 6.52
N LEU A 81 -8.59 -8.70 5.82
CA LEU A 81 -7.49 -8.29 4.95
C LEU A 81 -7.93 -7.49 3.72
N TYR A 82 -9.13 -7.73 3.19
CA TYR A 82 -9.68 -6.93 2.10
C TYR A 82 -9.89 -5.47 2.54
N LEU A 83 -10.50 -5.26 3.71
CA LEU A 83 -10.69 -3.93 4.29
C LEU A 83 -9.34 -3.27 4.61
N ALA A 84 -8.43 -4.02 5.24
CA ALA A 84 -7.07 -3.57 5.52
C ALA A 84 -6.33 -3.14 4.24
N GLY A 85 -6.34 -3.97 3.21
CA GLY A 85 -5.71 -3.67 1.94
C GLY A 85 -6.31 -2.45 1.23
N PHE A 86 -7.63 -2.26 1.37
CA PHE A 86 -8.29 -1.05 0.87
C PHE A 86 -7.80 0.21 1.59
N ILE A 87 -7.74 0.18 2.92
CA ILE A 87 -7.28 1.30 3.75
C ILE A 87 -5.78 1.54 3.51
N ALA A 88 -4.94 0.52 3.67
CA ALA A 88 -3.50 0.62 3.51
C ALA A 88 -3.09 1.13 2.11
N SER A 89 -3.85 0.76 1.06
CA SER A 89 -3.62 1.29 -0.30
C SER A 89 -3.89 2.79 -0.45
N ARG A 90 -4.44 3.47 0.56
CA ARG A 90 -4.60 4.92 0.60
C ARG A 90 -3.47 5.62 1.35
N TYR A 91 -2.94 4.98 2.39
CA TYR A 91 -1.99 5.60 3.30
C TYR A 91 -0.54 5.16 3.05
N ASP A 92 -0.31 3.90 2.66
CA ASP A 92 1.04 3.42 2.32
C ASP A 92 1.40 3.75 0.86
N PRO A 93 2.49 4.50 0.61
CA PRO A 93 2.89 4.91 -0.74
C PRO A 93 3.14 3.74 -1.69
N ALA A 94 3.76 2.66 -1.19
CA ALA A 94 4.09 1.49 -2.01
C ALA A 94 2.85 0.70 -2.43
N LEU A 95 1.85 0.57 -1.54
CA LEU A 95 0.57 -0.06 -1.86
C LEU A 95 -0.28 0.83 -2.76
N ARG A 96 -0.24 2.15 -2.58
CA ARG A 96 -0.91 3.12 -3.44
C ARG A 96 -0.38 3.04 -4.88
N ALA A 97 0.93 3.09 -5.04
CA ALA A 97 1.57 2.96 -6.36
C ALA A 97 1.26 1.61 -7.02
N PHE A 98 1.28 0.53 -6.24
CA PHE A 98 0.92 -0.80 -6.73
C PHE A 98 -0.55 -0.88 -7.19
N ARG A 99 -1.49 -0.33 -6.41
CA ARG A 99 -2.91 -0.24 -6.78
C ARG A 99 -3.10 0.54 -8.08
N ARG A 100 -2.48 1.72 -8.19
CA ARG A 100 -2.54 2.58 -9.38
C ARG A 100 -2.03 1.83 -10.61
N LYS A 101 -0.86 1.20 -10.53
CA LYS A 101 -0.30 0.38 -11.64
C LYS A 101 -1.26 -0.69 -12.13
N LEU A 102 -1.98 -1.37 -11.22
CA LEU A 102 -2.96 -2.39 -11.61
C LEU A 102 -4.18 -1.79 -12.31
N GLN A 103 -4.64 -0.61 -11.86
CA GLN A 103 -5.79 0.08 -12.45
C GLN A 103 -5.43 0.65 -13.84
N GLU A 104 -4.24 1.22 -14.02
CA GLU A 104 -3.71 1.66 -15.30
C GLU A 104 -3.56 0.49 -16.30
N ALA A 105 -3.25 -0.71 -15.81
CA ALA A 105 -3.26 -1.94 -16.60
C ALA A 105 -4.66 -2.52 -16.85
N GLY A 106 -5.73 -1.76 -16.62
CA GLY A 106 -7.12 -2.15 -16.89
C GLY A 106 -7.70 -3.18 -15.93
N LYS A 107 -7.07 -3.42 -14.76
CA LYS A 107 -7.60 -4.37 -13.78
C LYS A 107 -8.77 -3.76 -13.01
N PRO A 108 -9.88 -4.50 -12.79
CA PRO A 108 -11.01 -4.04 -11.98
C PRO A 108 -10.57 -3.60 -10.59
N VAL A 109 -11.21 -2.57 -10.04
CA VAL A 109 -10.89 -2.00 -8.71
C VAL A 109 -10.88 -3.05 -7.61
N LYS A 110 -11.89 -3.94 -7.58
CA LYS A 110 -11.97 -5.02 -6.61
C LYS A 110 -10.78 -5.97 -6.68
N LEU A 111 -10.32 -6.31 -7.88
CA LEU A 111 -9.15 -7.17 -8.09
C LEU A 111 -7.87 -6.46 -7.63
N ALA A 112 -7.72 -5.17 -7.92
CA ALA A 112 -6.59 -4.38 -7.44
C ALA A 112 -6.53 -4.32 -5.91
N ILE A 113 -7.67 -4.17 -5.23
CA ILE A 113 -7.75 -4.20 -3.75
C ILE A 113 -7.37 -5.59 -3.21
N VAL A 114 -7.86 -6.68 -3.80
CA VAL A 114 -7.48 -8.05 -3.41
C VAL A 114 -5.97 -8.27 -3.57
N ALA A 115 -5.38 -7.76 -4.64
CA ALA A 115 -3.93 -7.84 -4.84
C ALA A 115 -3.16 -7.02 -3.78
N CYS A 116 -3.66 -5.84 -3.39
CA CYS A 116 -3.11 -5.06 -2.28
C CYS A 116 -3.23 -5.80 -0.95
N ALA A 117 -4.38 -6.42 -0.66
CA ALA A 117 -4.59 -7.23 0.53
C ALA A 117 -3.59 -8.39 0.63
N ARG A 118 -3.34 -9.08 -0.50
CA ARG A 118 -2.33 -10.15 -0.55
C ARG A 118 -0.91 -9.61 -0.33
N LYS A 119 -0.56 -8.47 -0.94
CA LYS A 119 0.75 -7.83 -0.75
C LYS A 119 0.92 -7.38 0.70
N LEU A 120 -0.10 -6.75 1.28
CA LEU A 120 -0.15 -6.36 2.68
C LEU A 120 0.10 -7.57 3.60
N LEU A 121 -0.66 -8.66 3.42
CA LEU A 121 -0.46 -9.90 4.20
C LEU A 121 0.98 -10.39 4.14
N THR A 122 1.60 -10.34 2.96
CA THR A 122 3.01 -10.75 2.79
C THR A 122 3.97 -9.85 3.59
N VAL A 123 3.69 -8.54 3.62
CA VAL A 123 4.48 -7.58 4.41
C VAL A 123 4.30 -7.83 5.90
N LEU A 124 3.05 -7.94 6.39
CA LEU A 124 2.75 -8.22 7.79
C LEU A 124 3.37 -9.54 8.27
N ASN A 125 3.33 -10.57 7.41
CA ASN A 125 3.96 -11.86 7.69
C ASN A 125 5.49 -11.74 7.82
N ALA A 126 6.14 -10.97 6.96
CA ALA A 126 7.57 -10.72 7.03
C ALA A 126 7.94 -9.89 8.26
N MET A 127 7.16 -8.85 8.60
CA MET A 127 7.38 -8.03 9.78
C MET A 127 7.41 -8.86 11.06
N LEU A 128 6.43 -9.76 11.24
CA LEU A 128 6.39 -10.63 12.42
C LEU A 128 7.46 -11.72 12.41
N ARG A 129 7.82 -12.26 11.24
CA ARG A 129 8.89 -13.25 11.12
C ARG A 129 10.25 -12.65 11.46
N ASP A 130 10.51 -11.45 10.92
CA ASP A 130 11.81 -10.79 11.01
C ASP A 130 11.89 -9.84 12.23
N GLN A 131 10.82 -9.75 13.03
CA GLN A 131 10.67 -8.86 14.21
C GLN A 131 11.06 -7.41 13.87
N ARG A 132 10.58 -6.91 12.73
CA ARG A 132 10.90 -5.57 12.21
C ARG A 132 9.66 -4.74 11.98
N GLU A 133 9.75 -3.47 12.36
CA GLU A 133 8.72 -2.48 12.07
C GLU A 133 8.58 -2.23 10.56
N HIS A 134 7.40 -1.76 10.17
CA HIS A 134 7.18 -1.34 8.79
C HIS A 134 8.09 -0.14 8.47
N ARG A 135 8.90 -0.31 7.41
CA ARG A 135 9.66 0.80 6.82
C ARG A 135 9.01 1.14 5.48
N PRO A 136 8.29 2.29 5.38
CA PRO A 136 7.79 2.74 4.10
C PRO A 136 8.99 2.89 3.16
N ALA A 137 8.84 2.46 1.92
CA ALA A 137 9.90 2.55 0.90
C ALA A 137 10.27 4.04 0.71
N ALA A 138 11.13 4.54 1.58
CA ALA A 138 11.66 5.88 1.52
C ALA A 138 12.72 5.90 0.42
N GLY A 139 12.44 6.52 -0.69
CA GLY A 139 13.49 6.81 -1.65
C GLY A 139 13.01 7.11 -3.07
N LYS A 140 12.25 6.25 -3.70
CA LYS A 140 11.89 6.47 -5.12
C LYS A 140 10.79 7.51 -5.34
N GLU A 141 9.89 7.69 -4.40
CA GLU A 141 8.77 8.63 -4.57
C GLU A 141 9.16 10.08 -4.20
N ARG A 142 10.06 10.28 -3.24
CA ARG A 142 10.65 11.60 -2.95
C ARG A 142 11.50 12.10 -4.11
N GLN A 143 12.14 11.21 -4.84
CA GLN A 143 12.94 11.56 -6.01
C GLN A 143 12.03 11.94 -7.20
N LEU A 144 10.96 11.19 -7.44
CA LEU A 144 9.98 11.49 -8.49
C LEU A 144 9.18 12.78 -8.21
N LEU A 145 8.89 13.10 -6.94
CA LEU A 145 8.23 14.36 -6.55
C LEU A 145 9.18 15.55 -6.67
N ARG A 146 10.49 15.37 -6.48
CA ARG A 146 11.49 16.42 -6.72
C ARG A 146 11.72 16.68 -8.20
N GLU A 147 11.63 15.65 -9.04
CA GLU A 147 11.79 15.75 -10.48
C GLU A 147 10.54 16.29 -11.20
N HIS A 148 9.37 16.30 -10.51
CA HIS A 148 8.08 16.76 -11.07
C HIS A 148 7.57 18.06 -10.46
N THR A 149 8.41 18.79 -9.74
CA THR A 149 8.12 20.18 -9.38
C THR A 149 8.64 21.04 -10.52
N PRO A 150 7.80 21.59 -11.42
CA PRO A 150 8.25 22.56 -12.40
C PRO A 150 8.80 23.73 -11.61
N GLY A 151 10.06 24.05 -11.87
CA GLY A 151 10.81 25.09 -11.18
C GLY A 151 10.03 26.41 -11.11
N THR A 152 9.63 26.77 -9.93
CA THR A 152 9.34 28.16 -9.60
C THR A 152 10.69 28.82 -9.42
N GLU A 153 11.29 29.24 -10.53
CA GLU A 153 12.41 30.16 -10.46
C GLU A 153 11.93 31.46 -9.80
N PRO A 154 12.62 31.95 -8.77
CA PRO A 154 12.35 33.28 -8.26
C PRO A 154 12.78 34.27 -9.32
N ARG A 155 11.83 35.00 -9.89
CA ARG A 155 12.12 36.19 -10.68
C ARG A 155 12.80 37.20 -9.76
N LEU A 156 14.14 37.20 -9.79
CA LEU A 156 14.92 38.29 -9.23
C LEU A 156 14.71 39.54 -10.09
N GLY A 157 14.26 40.59 -9.45
CA GLY A 157 14.34 42.00 -9.69
C GLY A 157 14.68 42.48 -11.09
N ALA A 158 13.71 43.04 -11.79
CA ALA A 158 13.95 44.04 -12.81
C ALA A 158 14.17 45.38 -12.14
N ALA A 159 15.40 45.92 -12.24
CA ALA A 159 15.73 47.27 -11.84
C ALA A 159 15.00 48.30 -12.72
N PRO A 160 14.60 49.47 -12.17
CA PRO A 160 13.94 50.53 -12.91
C PRO A 160 15.00 51.44 -13.60
N GLY A 161 14.81 51.74 -14.89
CA GLY A 161 15.42 52.89 -15.48
C GLY A 161 16.16 52.63 -16.80
N GLU A 162 15.45 52.91 -17.86
CA GLU A 162 16.02 53.70 -18.96
C GLU A 162 14.91 54.00 -19.98
N ARG A 163 14.45 55.23 -19.95
CA ARG A 163 13.59 55.83 -20.98
C ARG A 163 14.41 56.00 -22.27
N ARG A 164 14.06 55.34 -23.35
CA ARG A 164 14.54 55.68 -24.68
C ARG A 164 13.59 56.68 -25.36
N PRO A 165 14.13 57.71 -26.05
CA PRO A 165 13.31 58.76 -26.66
C PRO A 165 12.63 58.29 -27.94
N VAL A 166 11.45 58.84 -28.14
CA VAL A 166 10.61 58.68 -29.34
C VAL A 166 11.20 59.48 -30.47
N PRO A 167 11.43 58.94 -31.66
CA PRO A 167 11.67 59.75 -32.84
C PRO A 167 10.35 60.24 -33.41
N ALA A 168 10.31 61.55 -33.63
CA ALA A 168 9.25 62.27 -34.28
C ALA A 168 9.28 62.07 -35.81
N GLY A 169 8.12 61.93 -36.37
CA GLY A 169 7.78 62.48 -37.67
C GLY A 169 8.07 61.63 -38.91
N ARG A 170 6.99 61.27 -39.61
CA ARG A 170 6.73 61.80 -40.95
C ARG A 170 5.29 61.46 -41.39
N ARG A 171 4.62 62.54 -41.75
CA ARG A 171 3.38 62.53 -42.57
C ARG A 171 3.66 61.96 -43.96
N PHE A 172 2.75 61.18 -44.43
CA PHE A 172 2.00 61.36 -45.67
C PHE A 172 0.83 60.39 -45.60
#